data_97afaf2483b57d4bfce12c651c380474
#
_entry.id   97afaf2483b57d4bfce12c651c380474
#
_cell.length_a   1.000
_cell.length_b   1.000
_cell.length_c   1.000
_cell.angle_alpha   90.00
_cell.angle_beta   90.00
_cell.angle_gamma   90.00
#
_symmetry.space_group_name_H-M   'P 1'
#
loop_
_entity.id
_entity.type
_entity.pdbx_description
1 polymer ?
#
loop_
_entity_poly.entity_id
_entity_poly.type
_entity_poly.pdbx_seq_one_letter_code
_entity_poly.pdbx_strand_id
1 'polypeptide(L)'
;MQNKSINALLVVLGVLFVCNVSMFAQVSQQGAPDVSDANAQPHSLSDQDVEMLRADIRAQRKQIVAQNMNLTADEATKFWPIFEQYRKEAIKPNDERWAVIKDNAANHNTMTDAQAYNYIKRLAAVDEELIALRLRYVAVFEKVISPKKTALWYQIDRRIDLLINLQLSSQVPLVDASK
;
A
#
# COMPACT_ATOMS: atom_id res chain seq x y z
N MET A 1 -22.17 2.91 17.81
CA MET A 1 -22.21 2.16 16.53
C MET A 1 -20.92 2.30 15.71
N GLN A 2 -19.78 2.60 16.33
CA GLN A 2 -18.53 3.00 15.65
C GLN A 2 -17.51 1.86 15.44
N ASN A 3 -17.70 0.70 16.10
CA ASN A 3 -16.69 -0.38 16.09
C ASN A 3 -16.80 -1.41 14.95
N LYS A 4 -17.90 -1.40 14.18
CA LYS A 4 -18.07 -2.39 13.11
C LYS A 4 -17.25 -2.12 11.85
N SER A 5 -17.01 -0.83 11.53
CA SER A 5 -16.29 -0.44 10.31
C SER A 5 -14.77 -0.66 10.41
N ILE A 6 -14.21 -0.48 11.60
CA ILE A 6 -12.77 -0.69 11.85
C ILE A 6 -12.45 -2.19 11.80
N ASN A 7 -13.33 -3.03 12.31
CA ASN A 7 -13.18 -4.47 12.23
C ASN A 7 -13.28 -5.01 10.79
N ALA A 8 -14.08 -4.38 9.94
CA ALA A 8 -14.18 -4.77 8.52
C ALA A 8 -12.87 -4.46 7.77
N LEU A 9 -12.21 -3.35 8.09
CA LEU A 9 -10.92 -2.98 7.49
C LEU A 9 -9.80 -3.97 7.89
N LEU A 10 -9.78 -4.39 9.15
CA LEU A 10 -8.84 -5.39 9.67
C LEU A 10 -9.11 -6.79 9.13
N VAL A 11 -10.40 -7.14 8.93
CA VAL A 11 -10.79 -8.46 8.41
C VAL A 11 -10.43 -8.61 6.92
N VAL A 12 -10.59 -7.56 6.11
CA VAL A 12 -10.24 -7.61 4.67
C VAL A 12 -8.73 -7.74 4.46
N LEU A 13 -7.92 -7.08 5.30
CA LEU A 13 -6.45 -7.26 5.27
C LEU A 13 -6.03 -8.58 5.95
N GLY A 14 -6.76 -9.04 6.95
CA GLY A 14 -6.54 -10.34 7.60
C GLY A 14 -6.81 -11.54 6.69
N VAL A 15 -7.79 -11.44 5.79
CA VAL A 15 -8.12 -12.52 4.84
C VAL A 15 -6.99 -12.73 3.82
N LEU A 16 -6.29 -11.68 3.40
CA LEU A 16 -5.11 -11.83 2.54
C LEU A 16 -3.92 -12.49 3.27
N PHE A 17 -3.87 -12.38 4.61
CA PHE A 17 -2.82 -13.01 5.41
C PHE A 17 -3.16 -14.45 5.81
N VAL A 18 -4.47 -14.77 6.00
CA VAL A 18 -4.93 -16.10 6.47
C VAL A 18 -4.91 -17.14 5.34
N CYS A 19 -5.01 -16.75 4.05
CA CYS A 19 -4.91 -17.72 2.96
C CYS A 19 -3.55 -18.42 2.84
N ASN A 20 -2.47 -17.85 3.41
CA ASN A 20 -1.15 -18.48 3.40
C ASN A 20 -0.83 -19.32 4.65
N VAL A 21 -1.65 -19.25 5.71
CA VAL A 21 -1.41 -20.03 6.95
C VAL A 21 -2.27 -21.29 7.02
N SER A 22 -3.35 -21.39 6.25
CA SER A 22 -4.29 -22.53 6.31
C SER A 22 -3.81 -23.81 5.61
N MET A 23 -2.62 -23.83 5.02
CA MET A 23 -2.02 -25.04 4.44
C MET A 23 -1.14 -25.84 5.42
N PHE A 24 -0.99 -25.39 6.69
CA PHE A 24 -0.12 -26.08 7.65
C PHE A 24 -0.84 -26.96 8.69
N ALA A 25 -2.13 -27.21 8.55
CA ALA A 25 -2.90 -27.97 9.55
C ALA A 25 -3.35 -29.36 9.10
N GLN A 26 -2.59 -30.06 8.25
CA GLN A 26 -2.76 -31.51 8.07
C GLN A 26 -1.46 -32.16 7.59
N VAL A 27 -0.49 -32.33 8.48
CA VAL A 27 0.52 -33.39 8.32
C VAL A 27 0.63 -34.11 9.65
N SER A 28 0.08 -35.31 9.62
CA SER A 28 0.28 -36.35 10.63
C SER A 28 1.76 -36.70 10.77
N GLN A 29 2.18 -36.89 11.99
CA GLN A 29 3.43 -37.48 12.46
C GLN A 29 4.14 -38.40 11.45
N GLN A 30 5.22 -37.88 10.84
CA GLN A 30 6.32 -38.71 10.36
C GLN A 30 7.59 -37.84 10.19
N GLY A 31 8.63 -38.13 10.98
CA GLY A 31 10.00 -37.75 10.73
C GLY A 31 10.30 -36.26 10.87
N ALA A 32 11.19 -35.88 11.80
CA ALA A 32 11.74 -34.54 11.84
C ALA A 32 12.33 -34.17 10.48
N PRO A 33 11.91 -33.06 9.83
CA PRO A 33 12.57 -32.60 8.62
C PRO A 33 13.94 -32.02 8.98
N ASP A 34 14.93 -32.49 8.25
CA ASP A 34 16.29 -31.98 8.24
C ASP A 34 16.30 -30.47 7.99
N VAL A 35 16.86 -29.70 8.93
CA VAL A 35 16.88 -28.22 8.90
C VAL A 35 18.05 -27.76 8.00
N SER A 36 18.14 -28.24 6.79
CA SER A 36 19.20 -27.86 5.85
C SER A 36 18.73 -27.08 4.60
N ASP A 37 17.45 -26.69 4.50
CA ASP A 37 17.03 -25.77 3.45
C ASP A 37 17.03 -24.30 3.90
N ALA A 38 18.20 -23.84 4.38
CA ALA A 38 18.47 -22.41 4.60
C ALA A 38 18.66 -21.61 3.27
N ASN A 39 18.08 -22.10 2.18
CA ASN A 39 18.22 -21.48 0.87
C ASN A 39 16.86 -21.09 0.24
N ALA A 40 15.89 -20.76 1.08
CA ALA A 40 14.70 -20.05 0.62
C ALA A 40 15.13 -18.62 0.24
N GLN A 41 15.57 -18.46 -1.00
CA GLN A 41 15.75 -17.12 -1.57
C GLN A 41 14.40 -16.39 -1.48
N PRO A 42 14.38 -15.14 -1.00
CA PRO A 42 13.17 -14.34 -1.07
C PRO A 42 12.75 -14.30 -2.53
N HIS A 43 11.57 -14.86 -2.84
CA HIS A 43 11.00 -14.77 -4.18
C HIS A 43 10.83 -13.28 -4.49
N SER A 44 11.70 -12.76 -5.35
CA SER A 44 11.51 -11.44 -5.90
C SER A 44 10.19 -11.47 -6.67
N LEU A 45 9.20 -10.66 -6.21
CA LEU A 45 7.95 -10.50 -6.93
C LEU A 45 8.26 -10.09 -8.37
N SER A 46 7.71 -10.82 -9.34
CA SER A 46 7.83 -10.42 -10.74
C SER A 46 7.07 -9.11 -10.98
N ASP A 47 7.43 -8.36 -12.00
CA ASP A 47 6.69 -7.14 -12.36
C ASP A 47 5.21 -7.45 -12.64
N GLN A 48 4.88 -8.67 -13.12
CA GLN A 48 3.52 -9.12 -13.32
C GLN A 48 2.76 -9.35 -12.01
N ASP A 49 3.38 -9.95 -10.99
CA ASP A 49 2.78 -10.14 -9.67
C ASP A 49 2.49 -8.79 -9.01
N VAL A 50 3.39 -7.82 -9.20
CA VAL A 50 3.21 -6.45 -8.70
C VAL A 50 2.05 -5.75 -9.38
N GLU A 51 1.89 -5.88 -10.70
CA GLU A 51 0.77 -5.28 -11.42
C GLU A 51 -0.58 -5.92 -11.03
N MET A 52 -0.64 -7.23 -10.83
CA MET A 52 -1.84 -7.88 -10.32
C MET A 52 -2.19 -7.38 -8.91
N LEU A 53 -1.21 -7.32 -8.01
CA LEU A 53 -1.41 -6.80 -6.65
C LEU A 53 -1.88 -5.33 -6.67
N ARG A 54 -1.33 -4.51 -7.55
CA ARG A 54 -1.76 -3.11 -7.73
C ARG A 54 -3.18 -2.99 -8.25
N ALA A 55 -3.60 -3.87 -9.17
CA ALA A 55 -4.96 -3.89 -9.67
C ALA A 55 -5.96 -4.23 -8.56
N ASP A 56 -5.67 -5.25 -7.75
CA ASP A 56 -6.48 -5.65 -6.61
C ASP A 56 -6.55 -4.54 -5.55
N ILE A 57 -5.44 -3.92 -5.21
CA ILE A 57 -5.40 -2.78 -4.27
C ILE A 57 -6.26 -1.62 -4.79
N ARG A 58 -6.20 -1.32 -6.11
CA ARG A 58 -7.04 -0.26 -6.71
C ARG A 58 -8.53 -0.57 -6.57
N ALA A 59 -8.93 -1.80 -6.85
CA ALA A 59 -10.33 -2.24 -6.73
C ALA A 59 -10.79 -2.20 -5.28
N GLN A 60 -10.02 -2.74 -4.36
CA GLN A 60 -10.32 -2.77 -2.93
C GLN A 60 -10.39 -1.35 -2.33
N ARG A 61 -9.50 -0.43 -2.73
CA ARG A 61 -9.52 0.97 -2.26
C ARG A 61 -10.84 1.65 -2.58
N LYS A 62 -11.34 1.51 -3.81
CA LYS A 62 -12.64 2.07 -4.19
C LYS A 62 -13.77 1.50 -3.34
N GLN A 63 -13.77 0.19 -3.12
CA GLN A 63 -14.75 -0.49 -2.30
C GLN A 63 -14.71 -0.01 -0.84
N ILE A 64 -13.52 0.11 -0.24
CA ILE A 64 -13.34 0.60 1.13
C ILE A 64 -13.88 2.03 1.26
N VAL A 65 -13.56 2.91 0.31
CA VAL A 65 -14.06 4.29 0.30
C VAL A 65 -15.58 4.29 0.17
N ALA A 66 -16.16 3.51 -0.75
CA ALA A 66 -17.61 3.42 -0.94
C ALA A 66 -18.36 2.96 0.31
N GLN A 67 -17.83 1.96 1.01
CA GLN A 67 -18.44 1.40 2.22
C GLN A 67 -18.41 2.33 3.43
N ASN A 68 -17.45 3.27 3.47
CA ASN A 68 -17.23 4.11 4.65
C ASN A 68 -17.71 5.55 4.49
N MET A 69 -17.86 6.06 3.24
CA MET A 69 -18.15 7.48 3.01
C MET A 69 -19.61 7.90 3.25
N ASN A 70 -20.56 6.96 3.20
CA ASN A 70 -22.00 7.25 3.34
C ASN A 70 -22.46 8.46 2.50
N LEU A 71 -22.12 8.45 1.20
CA LEU A 71 -22.48 9.52 0.28
C LEU A 71 -23.96 9.44 -0.10
N THR A 72 -24.62 10.59 -0.21
CA THR A 72 -25.94 10.66 -0.87
C THR A 72 -25.79 10.41 -2.38
N ALA A 73 -26.87 10.16 -3.09
CA ALA A 73 -26.83 9.93 -4.53
C ALA A 73 -26.21 11.14 -5.28
N ASP A 74 -26.57 12.37 -4.90
CA ASP A 74 -26.03 13.59 -5.48
C ASP A 74 -24.54 13.77 -5.19
N GLU A 75 -24.11 13.51 -3.95
CA GLU A 75 -22.69 13.55 -3.58
C GLU A 75 -21.89 12.48 -4.33
N ALA A 76 -22.42 11.26 -4.43
CA ALA A 76 -21.76 10.16 -5.13
C ALA A 76 -21.53 10.47 -6.59
N THR A 77 -22.54 11.03 -7.27
CA THR A 77 -22.44 11.42 -8.69
C THR A 77 -21.30 12.40 -8.95
N LYS A 78 -21.04 13.32 -8.01
CA LYS A 78 -19.98 14.33 -8.12
C LYS A 78 -18.63 13.83 -7.60
N PHE A 79 -18.66 13.03 -6.55
CA PHE A 79 -17.46 12.54 -5.86
C PHE A 79 -16.66 11.54 -6.70
N TRP A 80 -17.33 10.53 -7.30
CA TRP A 80 -16.62 9.44 -7.95
C TRP A 80 -15.77 9.87 -9.15
N PRO A 81 -16.21 10.78 -10.04
CA PRO A 81 -15.34 11.28 -11.13
C PRO A 81 -14.07 11.96 -10.60
N ILE A 82 -14.19 12.75 -9.51
CA ILE A 82 -13.06 13.41 -8.85
C ILE A 82 -12.12 12.38 -8.22
N PHE A 83 -12.68 11.37 -7.55
CA PHE A 83 -11.91 10.29 -6.94
C PHE A 83 -11.11 9.50 -7.99
N GLU A 84 -11.71 9.16 -9.13
CA GLU A 84 -11.01 8.47 -10.22
C GLU A 84 -9.88 9.34 -10.80
N GLN A 85 -10.10 10.64 -10.94
CA GLN A 85 -9.06 11.57 -11.39
C GLN A 85 -7.90 11.64 -10.39
N TYR A 86 -8.20 11.76 -9.09
CA TYR A 86 -7.21 11.67 -8.01
C TYR A 86 -6.40 10.38 -8.12
N ARG A 87 -7.07 9.26 -8.28
CA ARG A 87 -6.41 7.94 -8.38
C ARG A 87 -5.50 7.84 -9.60
N LYS A 88 -5.93 8.38 -10.73
CA LYS A 88 -5.14 8.43 -11.96
C LYS A 88 -3.87 9.26 -11.77
N GLU A 89 -3.97 10.41 -11.13
CA GLU A 89 -2.81 11.26 -10.85
C GLU A 89 -1.85 10.66 -9.82
N ALA A 90 -2.34 9.82 -8.91
CA ALA A 90 -1.52 9.11 -7.94
C ALA A 90 -0.70 7.95 -8.54
N ILE A 91 -0.96 7.53 -9.79
CA ILE A 91 -0.24 6.40 -10.41
C ILE A 91 1.24 6.71 -10.51
N LYS A 92 1.61 7.82 -11.14
CA LYS A 92 3.01 8.17 -11.40
C LYS A 92 3.88 8.23 -10.14
N PRO A 93 3.51 8.97 -9.07
CA PRO A 93 4.33 8.99 -7.85
C PRO A 93 4.38 7.63 -7.15
N ASN A 94 3.32 6.81 -7.22
CA ASN A 94 3.37 5.46 -6.68
C ASN A 94 4.26 4.52 -7.51
N ASP A 95 4.35 4.71 -8.83
CA ASP A 95 5.29 3.97 -9.70
C ASP A 95 6.73 4.34 -9.37
N GLU A 96 7.02 5.62 -9.16
CA GLU A 96 8.34 6.07 -8.70
C GLU A 96 8.69 5.51 -7.32
N ARG A 97 7.75 5.50 -6.38
CA ARG A 97 7.94 4.84 -5.07
C ARG A 97 8.36 3.39 -5.22
N TRP A 98 7.67 2.66 -6.10
CA TRP A 98 8.00 1.26 -6.35
C TRP A 98 9.39 1.11 -6.96
N ALA A 99 9.75 1.95 -7.93
CA ALA A 99 11.08 1.94 -8.53
C ALA A 99 12.18 2.19 -7.49
N VAL A 100 11.99 3.18 -6.59
CA VAL A 100 12.93 3.48 -5.49
C VAL A 100 13.09 2.29 -4.55
N ILE A 101 11.99 1.64 -4.17
CA ILE A 101 12.00 0.47 -3.29
C ILE A 101 12.73 -0.70 -3.95
N LYS A 102 12.46 -0.98 -5.23
CA LYS A 102 13.09 -2.04 -6.02
C LYS A 102 14.59 -1.82 -6.17
N ASP A 103 15.01 -0.58 -6.49
CA ASP A 103 16.41 -0.20 -6.58
C ASP A 103 17.16 -0.43 -5.24
N ASN A 104 16.52 -0.04 -4.12
CA ASN A 104 17.10 -0.26 -2.79
C ASN A 104 17.22 -1.75 -2.46
N ALA A 105 16.18 -2.52 -2.72
CA ALA A 105 16.19 -3.96 -2.45
C ALA A 105 17.32 -4.69 -3.21
N ALA A 106 17.57 -4.28 -4.46
CA ALA A 106 18.62 -4.86 -5.30
C ALA A 106 20.04 -4.48 -4.85
N ASN A 107 20.23 -3.33 -4.21
CA ASN A 107 21.54 -2.74 -3.97
C ASN A 107 21.88 -2.55 -2.47
N HIS A 108 21.02 -2.94 -1.54
CA HIS A 108 21.13 -2.63 -0.11
C HIS A 108 22.48 -3.02 0.54
N ASN A 109 23.16 -4.07 0.01
CA ASN A 109 24.45 -4.56 0.52
C ASN A 109 25.68 -3.90 -0.13
N THR A 110 25.50 -3.20 -1.25
CA THR A 110 26.60 -2.67 -2.09
C THR A 110 26.44 -1.18 -2.40
N MET A 111 25.48 -0.54 -1.73
CA MET A 111 25.14 0.85 -1.96
C MET A 111 26.29 1.79 -1.54
N THR A 112 26.71 2.66 -2.44
CA THR A 112 27.64 3.73 -2.11
C THR A 112 26.93 4.87 -1.36
N ASP A 113 27.69 5.72 -0.63
CA ASP A 113 27.12 6.88 0.08
C ASP A 113 26.29 7.78 -0.86
N ALA A 114 26.77 8.00 -2.09
CA ALA A 114 26.04 8.78 -3.08
C ALA A 114 24.70 8.13 -3.49
N GLN A 115 24.67 6.81 -3.63
CA GLN A 115 23.46 6.06 -3.92
C GLN A 115 22.51 6.07 -2.73
N ALA A 116 23.02 5.91 -1.50
CA ALA A 116 22.23 5.99 -0.28
C ALA A 116 21.57 7.38 -0.13
N TYR A 117 22.33 8.45 -0.36
CA TYR A 117 21.78 9.80 -0.35
C TYR A 117 20.73 10.04 -1.44
N ASN A 118 20.95 9.53 -2.64
CA ASN A 118 19.97 9.61 -3.73
C ASN A 118 18.69 8.84 -3.42
N TYR A 119 18.79 7.66 -2.80
CA TYR A 119 17.65 6.88 -2.33
C TYR A 119 16.77 7.70 -1.38
N ILE A 120 17.37 8.32 -0.36
CA ILE A 120 16.65 9.18 0.61
C ILE A 120 15.93 10.32 -0.12
N LYS A 121 16.62 11.01 -1.03
CA LYS A 121 16.03 12.14 -1.78
C LYS A 121 14.86 11.72 -2.65
N ARG A 122 14.99 10.62 -3.38
CA ARG A 122 13.92 10.10 -4.24
C ARG A 122 12.70 9.71 -3.41
N LEU A 123 12.91 9.01 -2.30
CA LEU A 123 11.82 8.58 -1.42
C LEU A 123 11.09 9.79 -0.81
N ALA A 124 11.83 10.77 -0.30
CA ALA A 124 11.26 12.00 0.25
C ALA A 124 10.48 12.80 -0.81
N ALA A 125 10.99 12.92 -2.03
CA ALA A 125 10.31 13.60 -3.11
C ALA A 125 8.97 12.94 -3.48
N VAL A 126 8.92 11.63 -3.49
CA VAL A 126 7.66 10.88 -3.70
C VAL A 126 6.66 11.13 -2.56
N ASP A 127 7.13 11.16 -1.32
CA ASP A 127 6.26 11.46 -0.17
C ASP A 127 5.69 12.88 -0.26
N GLU A 128 6.50 13.86 -0.61
CA GLU A 128 6.08 15.25 -0.82
C GLU A 128 5.04 15.36 -1.94
N GLU A 129 5.28 14.71 -3.09
CA GLU A 129 4.37 14.72 -4.23
C GLU A 129 3.00 14.12 -3.87
N LEU A 130 2.98 12.99 -3.16
CA LEU A 130 1.74 12.34 -2.73
C LEU A 130 0.98 13.15 -1.67
N ILE A 131 1.69 13.82 -0.76
CA ILE A 131 1.09 14.73 0.22
C ILE A 131 0.48 15.94 -0.50
N ALA A 132 1.23 16.57 -1.40
CA ALA A 132 0.78 17.72 -2.17
C ALA A 132 -0.45 17.38 -3.04
N LEU A 133 -0.44 16.21 -3.70
CA LEU A 133 -1.56 15.70 -4.46
C LEU A 133 -2.81 15.57 -3.58
N ARG A 134 -2.68 14.94 -2.44
CA ARG A 134 -3.78 14.72 -1.49
C ARG A 134 -4.39 16.04 -1.00
N LEU A 135 -3.55 17.00 -0.63
CA LEU A 135 -4.00 18.32 -0.17
C LEU A 135 -4.70 19.10 -1.29
N ARG A 136 -4.22 19.02 -2.53
CA ARG A 136 -4.90 19.63 -3.68
C ARG A 136 -6.31 19.07 -3.85
N TYR A 137 -6.48 17.76 -3.69
CA TYR A 137 -7.78 17.12 -3.81
C TYR A 137 -8.71 17.36 -2.61
N VAL A 138 -8.20 17.65 -1.42
CA VAL A 138 -9.02 18.13 -0.30
C VAL A 138 -9.84 19.36 -0.74
N ALA A 139 -9.20 20.37 -1.32
CA ALA A 139 -9.89 21.57 -1.81
C ALA A 139 -10.88 21.30 -2.96
N VAL A 140 -10.68 20.23 -3.73
CA VAL A 140 -11.61 19.83 -4.80
C VAL A 140 -12.82 19.09 -4.22
N PHE A 141 -12.61 18.16 -3.28
CA PHE A 141 -13.68 17.42 -2.62
C PHE A 141 -14.59 18.30 -1.77
N GLU A 142 -14.06 19.31 -1.09
CA GLU A 142 -14.84 20.27 -0.31
C GLU A 142 -15.88 21.05 -1.11
N LYS A 143 -15.75 21.09 -2.45
CA LYS A 143 -16.76 21.70 -3.35
C LYS A 143 -17.97 20.79 -3.60
N VAL A 144 -17.87 19.50 -3.29
CA VAL A 144 -18.90 18.50 -3.65
C VAL A 144 -19.41 17.69 -2.46
N ILE A 145 -18.64 17.62 -1.37
CA ILE A 145 -19.02 16.96 -0.12
C ILE A 145 -18.68 17.85 1.08
N SER A 146 -19.27 17.57 2.24
CA SER A 146 -19.01 18.36 3.45
C SER A 146 -17.56 18.22 3.92
N PRO A 147 -17.02 19.22 4.67
CA PRO A 147 -15.67 19.15 5.26
C PRO A 147 -15.45 17.90 6.12
N LYS A 148 -16.48 17.45 6.87
CA LYS A 148 -16.40 16.21 7.65
C LYS A 148 -16.23 14.97 6.77
N LYS A 149 -16.92 14.90 5.64
CA LYS A 149 -16.78 13.80 4.68
C LYS A 149 -15.43 13.88 3.95
N THR A 150 -14.95 15.07 3.63
CA THR A 150 -13.59 15.26 3.08
C THR A 150 -12.52 14.77 4.06
N ALA A 151 -12.64 15.13 5.35
CA ALA A 151 -11.72 14.63 6.37
C ALA A 151 -11.79 13.11 6.51
N LEU A 152 -12.98 12.52 6.43
CA LEU A 152 -13.16 11.06 6.46
C LEU A 152 -12.47 10.39 5.26
N TRP A 153 -12.69 10.92 4.03
CA TRP A 153 -11.97 10.44 2.84
C TRP A 153 -10.46 10.50 3.04
N TYR A 154 -9.93 11.65 3.49
CA TYR A 154 -8.50 11.82 3.74
C TYR A 154 -7.95 10.79 4.72
N GLN A 155 -8.67 10.52 5.82
CA GLN A 155 -8.27 9.53 6.80
C GLN A 155 -8.27 8.11 6.24
N ILE A 156 -9.29 7.75 5.45
CA ILE A 156 -9.40 6.43 4.80
C ILE A 156 -8.24 6.24 3.83
N ASP A 157 -8.04 7.20 2.92
CA ASP A 157 -6.99 7.15 1.91
C ASP A 157 -5.59 7.06 2.55
N ARG A 158 -5.34 7.88 3.58
CA ARG A 158 -4.09 7.85 4.34
C ARG A 158 -3.83 6.50 5.04
N ARG A 159 -4.86 5.90 5.63
CA ARG A 159 -4.73 4.59 6.29
C ARG A 159 -4.41 3.48 5.29
N ILE A 160 -5.05 3.48 4.14
CA ILE A 160 -4.77 2.51 3.08
C ILE A 160 -3.31 2.63 2.63
N ASP A 161 -2.82 3.85 2.39
CA ASP A 161 -1.43 4.08 2.00
C ASP A 161 -0.43 3.62 3.09
N LEU A 162 -0.72 3.89 4.37
CA LEU A 162 0.13 3.43 5.47
C LEU A 162 0.23 1.90 5.53
N LEU A 163 -0.87 1.19 5.32
CA LEU A 163 -0.88 -0.28 5.31
C LEU A 163 -0.08 -0.84 4.14
N ILE A 164 -0.26 -0.26 2.93
CA ILE A 164 0.50 -0.66 1.74
C ILE A 164 1.99 -0.41 1.96
N ASN A 165 2.36 0.78 2.46
CA ASN A 165 3.74 1.14 2.70
C ASN A 165 4.39 0.25 3.77
N LEU A 166 3.66 -0.10 4.84
CA LEU A 166 4.14 -1.02 5.86
C LEU A 166 4.42 -2.40 5.26
N GLN A 167 3.49 -2.92 4.45
CA GLN A 167 3.67 -4.22 3.80
C GLN A 167 4.85 -4.21 2.83
N LEU A 168 4.99 -3.17 2.00
CA LEU A 168 6.13 -3.04 1.08
C LEU A 168 7.45 -2.92 1.83
N SER A 169 7.52 -2.08 2.86
CA SER A 169 8.73 -1.87 3.64
C SER A 169 9.16 -3.11 4.40
N SER A 170 8.24 -3.97 4.82
CA SER A 170 8.57 -5.23 5.51
C SER A 170 9.26 -6.27 4.60
N GLN A 171 9.15 -6.10 3.27
CA GLN A 171 9.79 -6.98 2.29
C GLN A 171 11.17 -6.50 1.86
N VAL A 172 11.59 -5.32 2.30
CA VAL A 172 12.85 -4.70 1.85
C VAL A 172 13.86 -4.74 2.98
N PRO A 173 15.05 -5.31 2.77
CA PRO A 173 16.11 -5.30 3.76
C PRO A 173 16.59 -3.86 4.02
N LEU A 174 17.08 -3.62 5.23
CA LEU A 174 17.71 -2.37 5.58
C LEU A 174 19.05 -2.23 4.86
N VAL A 175 19.50 -0.98 4.64
CA VAL A 175 20.83 -0.70 4.09
C VAL A 175 21.90 -1.24 5.04
N ASP A 176 22.88 -1.97 4.51
CA ASP A 176 24.02 -2.45 5.26
C ASP A 176 25.04 -1.29 5.45
N ALA A 177 25.01 -0.67 6.61
CA ALA A 177 25.92 0.42 6.98
C ALA A 177 27.28 -0.05 7.55
N SER A 178 27.56 -1.36 7.53
CA SER A 178 28.79 -1.92 8.07
C SER A 178 29.96 -1.99 7.09
N LYS A 179 29.72 -1.62 5.83
CA LYS A 179 30.71 -1.68 4.74
C LYS A 179 31.07 -0.31 4.22
#